data_c95098fa4f1fd085cf846471f75748c2
#
_entry.id   c95098fa4f1fd085cf846471f75748c2
#
_cell.length_a   1.000
_cell.length_b   1.000
_cell.length_c   1.000
_cell.angle_alpha   90.00
_cell.angle_beta   90.00
_cell.angle_gamma   90.00
#
_symmetry.space_group_name_H-M   'P 1'
#
loop_
_entity.id
_entity.type
_entity.pdbx_description
1 polymer ?
#
loop_
_entity_poly.entity_id
_entity_poly.type
_entity_poly.pdbx_seq_one_letter_code
_entity_poly.pdbx_strand_id
1 'polypeptide(L)'
;MKKTLLLFSSLTSILCGLSQGNAQNLQTMPIQSGFNADVVANGIGSSALSTSNDVDGVNYNFVSRDFQLTSTSAALTYGLPTSGLITSAVAAPTGLTYQLASYSANNSLRLQNANDSGTLIFTTPLAAVNLYMLATSGSGASTVNVTVNYVDTTTESFTNLSLSDWYGGTNFAITALGRINRTNDVLETGGGTNPRLYQIPIAISAANQSKLIQSVTITKSGTGGIPNIMAFSADAYTSCQGPTNITYVSSNDGGTLSWIAPASAPSSGYDYYYSTSSTAPTDTTTPSGSVAAGVTSVILTGLPIGTTYYFWVRSNCGSTKGFWQLKVFTTGQIVTTYTNGDINTEFSTTATVTSTNACPGTLTINVPAGYYIASTDVAYTMTTASNGWMSEQRSLLVCTTNNTTEAALTSGVGGTTGTYSYNRTGLSIANNLTGNVSFELRAWRTYGGSGCDANYNKVDNNSWKITVTLTQSLANAATVKPKITVYPVPFTTVLNIENASEISTLTIMDTTGKIIRTLNQPNASVDVSDLAAGLYVLQIKQKDGSVSHTKAIKE
;
A
#
# COMPACT_ATOMS: atom_id res chain seq x y z
N MET A 1 -36.41 41.98 -46.93
CA MET A 1 -35.54 42.26 -45.80
C MET A 1 -35.40 41.03 -44.94
N LYS A 2 -34.30 40.28 -45.10
CA LYS A 2 -33.99 39.07 -44.29
C LYS A 2 -33.10 39.54 -43.15
N LYS A 3 -33.55 39.40 -41.88
CA LYS A 3 -32.75 39.61 -40.69
C LYS A 3 -32.03 38.34 -40.31
N THR A 4 -30.73 38.33 -40.46
CA THR A 4 -29.84 37.26 -40.00
C THR A 4 -29.60 37.43 -38.51
N LEU A 5 -29.98 36.43 -37.70
CA LEU A 5 -29.75 36.36 -36.26
C LEU A 5 -28.40 35.67 -36.03
N LEU A 6 -27.39 36.42 -35.57
CA LEU A 6 -26.11 35.85 -35.11
C LEU A 6 -26.30 35.34 -33.68
N LEU A 7 -26.24 33.99 -33.51
CA LEU A 7 -26.09 33.38 -32.21
C LEU A 7 -24.61 33.46 -31.80
N PHE A 8 -24.29 34.23 -30.78
CA PHE A 8 -23.05 34.14 -30.05
C PHE A 8 -23.15 32.99 -29.05
N SER A 9 -22.49 31.89 -29.35
CA SER A 9 -22.26 30.79 -28.43
C SER A 9 -21.07 31.15 -27.52
N SER A 10 -21.35 31.59 -26.28
CA SER A 10 -20.34 31.74 -25.26
C SER A 10 -19.95 30.36 -24.74
N LEU A 11 -18.81 29.87 -25.20
CA LEU A 11 -18.17 28.64 -24.66
C LEU A 11 -17.57 29.03 -23.30
N THR A 12 -18.33 28.79 -22.22
CA THR A 12 -17.80 28.90 -20.86
C THR A 12 -16.97 27.66 -20.62
N SER A 13 -15.67 27.78 -20.82
CA SER A 13 -14.71 26.75 -20.35
C SER A 13 -14.74 26.72 -18.83
N ILE A 14 -15.41 25.70 -18.28
CA ILE A 14 -15.27 25.32 -16.88
C ILE A 14 -13.83 24.79 -16.74
N LEU A 15 -12.91 25.65 -16.30
CA LEU A 15 -11.65 25.22 -15.74
C LEU A 15 -11.98 24.48 -14.44
N CYS A 16 -12.12 23.16 -14.53
CA CYS A 16 -12.01 22.30 -13.38
C CYS A 16 -10.57 22.43 -12.89
N GLY A 17 -10.32 23.32 -11.96
CA GLY A 17 -9.07 23.42 -11.24
C GLY A 17 -8.85 22.09 -10.53
N LEU A 18 -8.05 21.20 -11.15
CA LEU A 18 -7.40 20.12 -10.43
C LEU A 18 -6.51 20.80 -9.39
N SER A 19 -6.98 20.88 -8.15
CA SER A 19 -6.11 21.18 -7.04
C SER A 19 -5.05 20.09 -7.04
N GLN A 20 -3.86 20.39 -7.57
CA GLN A 20 -2.70 19.54 -7.36
C GLN A 20 -2.48 19.52 -5.86
N GLY A 21 -2.89 18.44 -5.21
CA GLY A 21 -2.54 18.21 -3.81
C GLY A 21 -1.02 18.23 -3.72
N ASN A 22 -0.47 19.19 -2.98
CA ASN A 22 0.94 19.14 -2.62
C ASN A 22 1.19 17.81 -1.94
N ALA A 23 2.33 17.18 -2.21
CA ALA A 23 2.74 15.99 -1.49
C ALA A 23 2.76 16.33 0.00
N GLN A 24 1.86 15.73 0.77
CA GLN A 24 1.79 15.94 2.22
C GLN A 24 2.97 15.21 2.87
N ASN A 25 3.62 15.91 3.77
CA ASN A 25 4.75 15.38 4.50
C ASN A 25 4.39 15.23 5.98
N LEU A 26 3.64 14.17 6.24
CA LEU A 26 3.07 13.91 7.55
C LEU A 26 4.14 13.37 8.51
N GLN A 27 4.38 14.10 9.59
CA GLN A 27 5.34 13.73 10.63
C GLN A 27 4.71 13.86 12.01
N THR A 28 5.03 12.93 12.91
CA THR A 28 4.73 13.08 14.34
C THR A 28 5.59 14.19 14.93
N MET A 29 5.02 14.94 15.89
CA MET A 29 5.74 15.96 16.66
C MET A 29 5.77 15.55 18.13
N PRO A 30 6.75 14.72 18.54
CA PRO A 30 6.86 14.27 19.92
C PRO A 30 7.00 15.43 20.89
N ILE A 31 6.28 15.36 22.00
CA ILE A 31 6.27 16.38 23.04
C ILE A 31 7.33 16.04 24.07
N GLN A 32 8.25 16.97 24.31
CA GLN A 32 9.33 16.84 25.28
C GLN A 32 8.85 17.10 26.70
N SER A 33 7.96 18.10 26.87
CA SER A 33 7.49 18.51 28.20
C SER A 33 6.20 19.33 28.11
N GLY A 34 5.55 19.52 29.27
CA GLY A 34 4.36 20.35 29.40
C GLY A 34 3.08 19.56 29.74
N PHE A 35 3.11 18.23 29.66
CA PHE A 35 2.01 17.43 30.19
C PHE A 35 1.90 17.55 31.70
N ASN A 36 0.67 17.59 32.22
CA ASN A 36 0.38 17.80 33.65
C ASN A 36 -0.45 16.69 34.29
N ALA A 37 -0.94 15.73 33.49
CA ALA A 37 -1.76 14.62 33.98
C ALA A 37 -1.40 13.31 33.29
N ASP A 38 -1.39 12.23 34.06
CA ASP A 38 -1.41 10.86 33.56
C ASP A 38 -2.85 10.36 33.60
N VAL A 39 -3.45 10.15 32.43
CA VAL A 39 -4.86 9.80 32.25
C VAL A 39 -5.06 8.43 31.57
N VAL A 40 -3.99 7.64 31.42
CA VAL A 40 -4.01 6.34 30.75
C VAL A 40 -3.62 5.23 31.74
N ALA A 41 -4.57 4.42 32.17
CA ALA A 41 -4.28 3.25 32.98
C ALA A 41 -3.55 2.18 32.17
N ASN A 42 -2.42 1.69 32.67
CA ASN A 42 -1.51 0.77 31.99
C ASN A 42 -0.83 -0.21 32.95
N GLY A 43 -0.25 -1.29 32.40
CA GLY A 43 0.50 -2.29 33.18
C GLY A 43 -0.40 -3.10 34.13
N ILE A 44 0.22 -3.67 35.19
CA ILE A 44 -0.46 -4.55 36.16
C ILE A 44 -0.72 -3.79 37.46
N GLY A 45 -1.96 -3.82 37.92
CA GLY A 45 -2.40 -3.22 39.20
C GLY A 45 -3.64 -2.36 39.06
N SER A 46 -4.00 -1.65 40.16
CA SER A 46 -5.12 -0.72 40.15
C SER A 46 -4.85 0.46 39.20
N SER A 47 -5.87 0.89 38.47
CA SER A 47 -5.83 2.06 37.60
C SER A 47 -5.42 3.34 38.34
N ALA A 48 -5.80 3.46 39.61
CA ALA A 48 -5.41 4.58 40.46
C ALA A 48 -3.89 4.65 40.73
N LEU A 49 -3.17 3.53 40.63
CA LEU A 49 -1.71 3.48 40.83
C LEU A 49 -0.96 3.87 39.56
N SER A 50 -1.52 3.64 38.39
CA SER A 50 -0.91 3.95 37.10
C SER A 50 -1.37 5.28 36.50
N THR A 51 -2.23 6.04 37.19
CA THR A 51 -2.72 7.35 36.72
C THR A 51 -2.63 8.41 37.81
N SER A 52 -2.40 9.66 37.44
CA SER A 52 -2.37 10.79 38.37
C SER A 52 -3.71 11.56 38.43
N ASN A 53 -4.48 11.50 37.35
CA ASN A 53 -5.74 12.22 37.21
C ASN A 53 -6.74 11.43 36.37
N ASP A 54 -7.99 11.89 36.27
CA ASP A 54 -9.00 11.37 35.37
C ASP A 54 -9.13 12.22 34.09
N VAL A 55 -9.84 11.71 33.08
CA VAL A 55 -10.14 12.44 31.84
C VAL A 55 -11.28 13.42 32.04
N ASP A 56 -12.29 13.06 32.86
CA ASP A 56 -13.62 13.65 32.82
C ASP A 56 -14.06 14.33 34.11
N GLY A 57 -13.24 14.30 35.16
CA GLY A 57 -13.61 14.88 36.46
C GLY A 57 -14.59 14.05 37.28
N VAL A 58 -14.96 12.84 36.81
CA VAL A 58 -15.84 11.89 37.46
C VAL A 58 -15.22 10.49 37.56
N ASN A 59 -13.91 10.44 37.64
CA ASN A 59 -13.06 9.28 37.90
C ASN A 59 -12.93 8.27 36.75
N TYR A 60 -13.05 8.65 35.47
CA TYR A 60 -12.81 7.74 34.37
C TYR A 60 -11.52 8.08 33.60
N ASN A 61 -10.77 7.04 33.27
CA ASN A 61 -9.52 7.10 32.53
C ASN A 61 -9.59 6.31 31.23
N PHE A 62 -8.74 6.65 30.25
CA PHE A 62 -8.40 5.74 29.17
C PHE A 62 -7.71 4.50 29.74
N VAL A 63 -7.74 3.42 28.95
CA VAL A 63 -7.04 2.19 29.26
C VAL A 63 -6.13 1.82 28.09
N SER A 64 -4.91 1.39 28.38
CA SER A 64 -4.00 0.80 27.42
C SER A 64 -4.28 -0.70 27.27
N ARG A 65 -3.96 -1.28 26.10
CA ARG A 65 -4.17 -2.71 25.83
C ARG A 65 -3.37 -3.64 26.72
N ASP A 66 -2.30 -3.16 27.36
CA ASP A 66 -1.50 -3.91 28.32
C ASP A 66 -1.99 -3.81 29.76
N PHE A 67 -3.07 -3.06 30.01
CA PHE A 67 -3.62 -2.95 31.37
C PHE A 67 -4.17 -4.30 31.83
N GLN A 68 -3.79 -4.69 33.04
CA GLN A 68 -4.26 -5.89 33.73
C GLN A 68 -4.45 -5.55 35.22
N LEU A 69 -5.64 -5.77 35.77
CA LEU A 69 -5.87 -5.55 37.19
C LEU A 69 -5.01 -6.48 38.06
N THR A 70 -4.80 -7.71 37.59
CA THR A 70 -3.88 -8.69 38.18
C THR A 70 -3.08 -9.38 37.07
N SER A 71 -1.95 -10.01 37.40
CA SER A 71 -1.11 -10.74 36.44
C SER A 71 -1.82 -11.91 35.77
N THR A 72 -2.99 -12.32 36.26
CA THR A 72 -3.82 -13.39 35.68
C THR A 72 -5.07 -12.86 34.94
N SER A 73 -5.26 -11.52 34.90
CA SER A 73 -6.36 -10.92 34.15
C SER A 73 -6.19 -11.18 32.65
N ALA A 74 -7.31 -11.40 31.94
CA ALA A 74 -7.26 -11.54 30.47
C ALA A 74 -6.73 -10.26 29.80
N ALA A 75 -6.00 -10.42 28.70
CA ALA A 75 -5.54 -9.30 27.88
C ALA A 75 -6.73 -8.53 27.31
N LEU A 76 -6.63 -7.21 27.24
CA LEU A 76 -7.67 -6.37 26.67
C LEU A 76 -7.63 -6.44 25.13
N THR A 77 -8.80 -6.55 24.52
CA THR A 77 -8.98 -6.49 23.06
C THR A 77 -9.25 -5.07 22.56
N TYR A 78 -9.42 -4.12 23.45
CA TYR A 78 -9.67 -2.70 23.24
C TYR A 78 -8.66 -1.86 24.03
N GLY A 79 -8.69 -0.55 23.86
CA GLY A 79 -7.78 0.37 24.53
C GLY A 79 -6.77 1.02 23.58
N LEU A 80 -6.00 1.95 24.12
CA LEU A 80 -4.91 2.61 23.42
C LEU A 80 -3.80 1.60 23.08
N PRO A 81 -3.18 1.71 21.90
CA PRO A 81 -2.06 0.84 21.51
C PRO A 81 -0.89 0.95 22.49
N THR A 82 -0.29 -0.18 22.87
CA THR A 82 0.86 -0.19 23.80
C THR A 82 2.09 0.55 23.25
N SER A 83 2.23 0.62 21.92
CA SER A 83 3.26 1.41 21.25
C SER A 83 3.05 2.93 21.34
N GLY A 84 1.84 3.36 21.71
CA GLY A 84 1.44 4.76 21.64
C GLY A 84 1.27 5.31 20.21
N LEU A 85 1.51 4.51 19.18
CA LEU A 85 1.36 4.94 17.79
C LEU A 85 -0.09 4.75 17.33
N ILE A 86 -0.72 5.84 16.89
CA ILE A 86 -2.08 5.87 16.36
C ILE A 86 -2.03 6.32 14.91
N THR A 87 -2.58 5.50 14.00
CA THR A 87 -2.90 5.96 12.64
C THR A 87 -4.31 6.50 12.64
N SER A 88 -4.49 7.75 12.19
CA SER A 88 -5.78 8.41 12.19
C SER A 88 -6.76 7.73 11.24
N ALA A 89 -7.99 7.52 11.71
CA ALA A 89 -9.10 7.05 10.89
C ALA A 89 -9.77 8.17 10.07
N VAL A 90 -9.37 9.43 10.27
CA VAL A 90 -9.87 10.57 9.49
C VAL A 90 -9.32 10.49 8.07
N ALA A 91 -10.20 10.58 7.08
CA ALA A 91 -9.84 10.38 5.67
C ALA A 91 -8.87 11.44 5.11
N ALA A 92 -8.81 12.63 5.70
CA ALA A 92 -7.96 13.73 5.26
C ALA A 92 -7.21 14.37 6.45
N PRO A 93 -5.86 14.36 6.40
CA PRO A 93 -5.00 13.71 5.40
C PRO A 93 -4.89 12.20 5.63
N THR A 94 -4.81 11.44 4.55
CA THR A 94 -4.63 9.98 4.64
C THR A 94 -3.25 9.64 5.18
N GLY A 95 -3.19 8.70 6.14
CA GLY A 95 -1.92 8.20 6.67
C GLY A 95 -1.30 9.06 7.78
N LEU A 96 -2.04 10.06 8.30
CA LEU A 96 -1.58 10.82 9.47
C LEU A 96 -1.44 9.89 10.68
N THR A 97 -0.31 9.98 11.36
CA THR A 97 -0.03 9.21 12.57
C THR A 97 0.27 10.14 13.74
N TYR A 98 -0.03 9.68 14.95
CA TYR A 98 0.28 10.38 16.21
C TYR A 98 1.10 9.46 17.10
N GLN A 99 2.12 10.01 17.76
CA GLN A 99 2.85 9.32 18.80
C GLN A 99 2.43 9.89 20.15
N LEU A 100 1.75 9.07 20.96
CA LEU A 100 1.44 9.39 22.34
C LEU A 100 2.71 9.34 23.22
N ALA A 101 2.69 10.10 24.29
CA ALA A 101 3.71 9.99 25.33
C ALA A 101 3.64 8.65 26.06
N SER A 102 4.68 8.33 26.83
CA SER A 102 4.69 7.13 27.70
C SER A 102 3.49 7.12 28.64
N TYR A 103 2.85 5.96 28.76
CA TYR A 103 1.72 5.77 29.69
C TYR A 103 2.18 5.63 31.16
N SER A 104 3.48 5.56 31.41
CA SER A 104 4.03 5.52 32.77
C SER A 104 4.46 6.90 33.29
N ALA A 105 4.00 7.96 32.66
CA ALA A 105 4.28 9.35 33.02
C ALA A 105 3.12 10.24 32.55
N ASN A 106 3.15 11.53 32.92
CA ASN A 106 2.16 12.48 32.41
C ASN A 106 2.09 12.42 30.87
N ASN A 107 0.89 12.20 30.32
CA ASN A 107 0.61 11.92 28.92
C ASN A 107 -0.53 12.79 28.35
N SER A 108 -1.07 13.71 29.16
CA SER A 108 -2.11 14.67 28.76
C SER A 108 -1.83 16.06 29.34
N LEU A 109 -2.05 17.10 28.54
CA LEU A 109 -2.30 18.43 29.05
C LEU A 109 -3.79 18.54 29.34
N ARG A 110 -4.14 18.46 30.61
CA ARG A 110 -5.51 18.50 31.13
C ARG A 110 -5.81 19.88 31.70
N LEU A 111 -6.87 20.51 31.23
CA LEU A 111 -7.27 21.87 31.63
C LEU A 111 -8.65 21.83 32.29
N GLN A 112 -8.66 21.91 33.63
CA GLN A 112 -9.88 21.72 34.44
C GLN A 112 -10.79 22.95 34.41
N ASN A 113 -10.23 24.14 34.71
CA ASN A 113 -11.01 25.35 34.92
C ASN A 113 -10.95 26.26 33.68
N ALA A 114 -11.88 27.18 33.56
CA ALA A 114 -11.82 28.25 32.57
C ALA A 114 -10.52 29.08 32.77
N ASN A 115 -9.87 29.40 31.65
CA ASN A 115 -8.57 30.09 31.57
C ASN A 115 -7.37 29.29 32.08
N ASP A 116 -7.54 28.01 32.51
CA ASP A 116 -6.37 27.12 32.66
C ASP A 116 -5.60 27.07 31.34
N SER A 117 -4.28 27.14 31.47
CA SER A 117 -3.37 27.18 30.32
C SER A 117 -2.14 26.31 30.56
N GLY A 118 -1.60 25.77 29.49
CA GLY A 118 -0.34 25.03 29.51
C GLY A 118 0.40 25.08 28.17
N THR A 119 1.71 24.95 28.23
CA THR A 119 2.56 24.96 27.05
C THR A 119 3.20 23.59 26.84
N LEU A 120 2.97 23.01 25.67
CA LEU A 120 3.61 21.78 25.22
C LEU A 120 4.81 22.10 24.33
N ILE A 121 5.98 21.67 24.74
CA ILE A 121 7.26 21.91 24.04
C ILE A 121 7.59 20.69 23.21
N PHE A 122 7.88 20.87 21.92
CA PHE A 122 8.26 19.79 21.03
C PHE A 122 9.74 19.39 21.18
N THR A 123 10.03 18.09 21.06
CA THR A 123 11.40 17.56 21.12
C THR A 123 12.28 18.17 20.02
N THR A 124 11.72 18.33 18.83
CA THR A 124 12.40 18.93 17.69
C THR A 124 11.47 19.96 17.05
N PRO A 125 11.88 21.23 16.97
CA PRO A 125 11.13 22.24 16.24
C PRO A 125 10.98 21.90 14.76
N LEU A 126 9.77 22.09 14.21
CA LEU A 126 9.44 21.74 12.84
C LEU A 126 8.63 22.88 12.19
N ALA A 127 8.96 23.23 10.95
CA ALA A 127 8.13 24.12 10.13
C ALA A 127 6.96 23.32 9.52
N ALA A 128 5.76 23.91 9.47
CA ALA A 128 4.57 23.18 9.07
C ALA A 128 3.60 24.00 8.22
N VAL A 129 2.93 23.34 7.28
CA VAL A 129 1.75 23.87 6.57
C VAL A 129 0.51 23.76 7.45
N ASN A 130 0.34 22.61 8.09
CA ASN A 130 -0.73 22.34 9.05
C ASN A 130 -0.14 21.65 10.29
N LEU A 131 -0.68 22.00 11.46
CA LEU A 131 -0.60 21.18 12.66
C LEU A 131 -1.88 20.37 12.82
N TYR A 132 -1.77 19.21 13.40
CA TYR A 132 -2.89 18.35 13.76
C TYR A 132 -2.78 18.01 15.24
N MET A 133 -3.71 18.52 16.03
CA MET A 133 -3.81 18.26 17.45
C MET A 133 -4.68 17.02 17.69
N LEU A 134 -4.17 16.04 18.44
CA LEU A 134 -4.93 14.90 18.93
C LEU A 134 -5.44 15.22 20.33
N ALA A 135 -6.74 15.37 20.48
CA ALA A 135 -7.34 15.81 21.72
C ALA A 135 -8.76 15.24 21.92
N THR A 136 -9.27 15.41 23.13
CA THR A 136 -10.66 15.15 23.48
C THR A 136 -11.10 16.05 24.61
N SER A 137 -12.39 16.02 24.96
CA SER A 137 -12.95 16.69 26.13
C SER A 137 -13.69 15.67 26.99
N GLY A 138 -13.47 15.69 28.29
CA GLY A 138 -14.25 14.92 29.26
C GLY A 138 -15.41 15.72 29.80
N SER A 139 -16.52 15.06 30.19
CA SER A 139 -17.72 15.67 30.76
C SER A 139 -18.31 16.81 29.94
N GLY A 140 -18.46 16.57 28.66
CA GLY A 140 -19.01 17.50 27.70
C GLY A 140 -17.98 18.13 26.78
N ALA A 141 -18.46 18.76 25.72
CA ALA A 141 -17.61 19.48 24.78
C ALA A 141 -16.96 20.72 25.42
N SER A 142 -15.81 21.10 24.94
CA SER A 142 -15.08 22.30 25.39
C SER A 142 -14.52 23.10 24.21
N THR A 143 -14.01 24.28 24.50
CA THR A 143 -13.32 25.13 23.54
C THR A 143 -11.96 25.56 24.09
N VAL A 144 -11.00 25.64 23.19
CA VAL A 144 -9.63 26.08 23.53
C VAL A 144 -9.14 27.14 22.53
N ASN A 145 -8.26 27.99 23.02
CA ASN A 145 -7.41 28.83 22.19
C ASN A 145 -6.04 28.19 22.12
N VAL A 146 -5.43 28.16 20.93
CA VAL A 146 -4.10 27.62 20.68
C VAL A 146 -3.19 28.74 20.19
N THR A 147 -2.08 28.96 20.86
CA THR A 147 -1.02 29.86 20.40
C THR A 147 0.19 29.03 19.98
N VAL A 148 0.54 29.10 18.73
CA VAL A 148 1.75 28.50 18.17
C VAL A 148 2.91 29.44 18.44
N ASN A 149 3.98 28.94 19.09
CA ASN A 149 5.16 29.70 19.42
C ASN A 149 6.32 29.24 18.53
N TYR A 150 6.91 30.18 17.79
CA TYR A 150 8.01 29.92 16.88
C TYR A 150 9.36 30.13 17.55
N VAL A 151 10.42 29.49 17.03
CA VAL A 151 11.79 29.64 17.51
C VAL A 151 12.27 31.09 17.39
N ASP A 152 11.77 31.86 16.42
CA ASP A 152 12.07 33.29 16.24
C ASP A 152 11.34 34.21 17.23
N THR A 153 10.69 33.64 18.25
CA THR A 153 9.89 34.32 19.28
C THR A 153 8.57 34.94 18.83
N THR A 154 8.25 34.85 17.55
CA THR A 154 6.93 35.27 17.06
C THR A 154 5.87 34.21 17.39
N THR A 155 4.61 34.60 17.35
CA THR A 155 3.48 33.71 17.66
C THR A 155 2.36 33.83 16.65
N GLU A 156 1.53 32.79 16.58
CA GLU A 156 0.27 32.77 15.81
C GLU A 156 -0.83 32.15 16.66
N SER A 157 -1.99 32.81 16.75
CA SER A 157 -3.07 32.38 17.64
C SER A 157 -4.31 31.94 16.85
N PHE A 158 -4.91 30.86 17.32
CA PHE A 158 -6.13 30.25 16.82
C PHE A 158 -7.14 30.21 17.97
N THR A 159 -8.31 30.79 17.78
CA THR A 159 -9.31 30.94 18.84
C THR A 159 -10.52 30.06 18.63
N ASN A 160 -11.14 29.68 19.75
CA ASN A 160 -12.41 28.93 19.75
C ASN A 160 -12.38 27.60 19.02
N LEU A 161 -11.26 26.85 19.09
CA LEU A 161 -11.19 25.49 18.57
C LEU A 161 -12.07 24.59 19.43
N SER A 162 -13.04 23.92 18.80
CA SER A 162 -13.99 23.04 19.47
C SER A 162 -13.37 21.65 19.68
N LEU A 163 -13.46 21.13 20.91
CA LEU A 163 -13.13 19.76 21.27
C LEU A 163 -14.42 19.03 21.61
N SER A 164 -14.71 17.96 20.86
CA SER A 164 -15.86 17.10 21.16
C SER A 164 -15.67 16.34 22.46
N ASP A 165 -16.78 16.07 23.14
CA ASP A 165 -16.78 15.09 24.23
C ASP A 165 -16.22 13.75 23.77
N TRP A 166 -15.51 13.04 24.63
CA TRP A 166 -14.94 11.72 24.30
C TRP A 166 -15.97 10.66 23.94
N TYR A 167 -17.25 10.99 24.06
CA TYR A 167 -18.39 10.19 23.63
C TYR A 167 -19.17 10.88 22.49
N GLY A 168 -19.37 10.19 21.37
CA GLY A 168 -20.35 10.56 20.34
C GLY A 168 -19.91 11.58 19.29
N GLY A 169 -18.74 12.23 19.39
CA GLY A 169 -18.26 13.18 18.37
C GLY A 169 -17.92 12.53 17.02
N THR A 170 -17.82 13.34 15.96
CA THR A 170 -17.38 12.94 14.62
C THR A 170 -15.91 13.28 14.40
N ASN A 171 -15.31 12.86 13.25
CA ASN A 171 -13.90 13.11 12.89
C ASN A 171 -12.89 12.58 13.93
N PHE A 172 -13.16 11.41 14.47
CA PHE A 172 -12.27 10.75 15.42
C PHE A 172 -11.05 10.13 14.70
N ALA A 173 -9.88 10.32 15.30
CA ALA A 173 -8.65 9.65 14.86
C ALA A 173 -8.61 8.18 15.31
N ILE A 174 -9.17 7.89 16.49
CA ILE A 174 -9.31 6.55 17.02
C ILE A 174 -10.57 6.47 17.91
N THR A 175 -11.19 5.31 17.91
CA THR A 175 -12.47 5.03 18.61
C THR A 175 -12.43 3.66 19.29
N ALA A 176 -13.49 3.33 20.01
CA ALA A 176 -13.66 2.06 20.70
C ALA A 176 -12.54 1.76 21.73
N LEU A 177 -12.12 2.80 22.45
CA LEU A 177 -10.99 2.70 23.37
C LEU A 177 -11.35 2.04 24.71
N GLY A 178 -12.66 2.00 25.06
CA GLY A 178 -13.06 1.64 26.41
C GLY A 178 -12.52 2.61 27.47
N ARG A 179 -12.97 2.47 28.70
CA ARG A 179 -12.50 3.26 29.84
C ARG A 179 -12.52 2.44 31.11
N ILE A 180 -11.83 2.93 32.14
CA ILE A 180 -11.82 2.32 33.46
C ILE A 180 -12.21 3.35 34.52
N ASN A 181 -13.02 2.93 35.49
CA ASN A 181 -13.30 3.76 36.63
C ASN A 181 -12.15 3.67 37.63
N ARG A 182 -11.50 4.79 37.89
CA ARG A 182 -10.31 4.89 38.74
C ARG A 182 -10.56 4.57 40.23
N THR A 183 -11.82 4.65 40.69
CA THR A 183 -12.17 4.42 42.09
C THR A 183 -12.36 2.93 42.41
N ASN A 184 -12.84 2.14 41.45
CA ASN A 184 -13.23 0.75 41.68
C ASN A 184 -12.71 -0.23 40.65
N ASP A 185 -11.86 0.25 39.71
CA ASP A 185 -11.22 -0.52 38.62
C ASP A 185 -12.24 -1.25 37.70
N VAL A 186 -13.48 -0.78 37.62
CA VAL A 186 -14.47 -1.33 36.69
C VAL A 186 -14.18 -0.87 35.27
N LEU A 187 -13.96 -1.85 34.41
CA LEU A 187 -13.74 -1.64 32.96
C LEU A 187 -15.09 -1.51 32.24
N GLU A 188 -15.17 -0.53 31.35
CA GLU A 188 -16.30 -0.30 30.45
C GLU A 188 -15.84 -0.22 29.01
N THR A 189 -16.44 -1.03 28.13
CA THR A 189 -16.11 -1.04 26.69
C THR A 189 -16.66 0.16 25.92
N GLY A 190 -17.49 1.00 26.59
CA GLY A 190 -18.05 2.21 25.98
C GLY A 190 -19.07 1.98 24.86
N GLY A 191 -19.70 0.81 24.80
CA GLY A 191 -20.72 0.50 23.79
C GLY A 191 -20.16 0.30 22.39
N GLY A 192 -18.89 -0.11 22.26
CA GLY A 192 -18.23 -0.49 21.01
C GLY A 192 -17.64 0.64 20.18
N THR A 193 -18.04 1.89 20.38
CA THR A 193 -17.55 3.05 19.59
C THR A 193 -16.99 4.20 20.42
N ASN A 194 -16.99 4.08 21.76
CA ASN A 194 -16.51 5.10 22.70
C ASN A 194 -15.48 4.49 23.66
N PRO A 195 -14.67 5.30 24.36
CA PRO A 195 -14.39 6.70 24.08
C PRO A 195 -13.57 6.93 22.80
N ARG A 196 -13.35 8.20 22.43
CA ARG A 196 -12.72 8.64 21.19
C ARG A 196 -11.65 9.69 21.44
N LEU A 197 -10.62 9.72 20.57
CA LEU A 197 -9.71 10.87 20.40
C LEU A 197 -9.94 11.48 19.03
N TYR A 198 -9.93 12.80 18.97
CA TYR A 198 -10.27 13.57 17.77
C TYR A 198 -9.07 14.25 17.17
N GLN A 199 -9.07 14.33 15.83
CA GLN A 199 -8.11 15.09 15.05
C GLN A 199 -8.62 16.50 14.83
N ILE A 200 -7.89 17.50 15.32
CA ILE A 200 -8.21 18.92 15.15
C ILE A 200 -7.16 19.58 14.27
N PRO A 201 -7.49 19.97 13.04
CA PRO A 201 -6.54 20.64 12.14
C PRO A 201 -6.35 22.11 12.54
N ILE A 202 -5.11 22.59 12.42
CA ILE A 202 -4.69 23.98 12.67
C ILE A 202 -3.87 24.41 11.47
N ALA A 203 -4.47 25.20 10.56
CA ALA A 203 -3.82 25.64 9.34
C ALA A 203 -2.92 26.85 9.63
N ILE A 204 -1.61 26.67 9.46
CA ILE A 204 -0.61 27.72 9.64
C ILE A 204 -0.70 28.73 8.48
N SER A 205 -0.71 30.02 8.79
CA SER A 205 -0.74 31.05 7.77
C SER A 205 0.48 30.99 6.87
N ALA A 206 0.32 31.28 5.58
CA ALA A 206 1.39 31.16 4.57
C ALA A 206 2.66 31.93 4.97
N ALA A 207 2.53 33.05 5.68
CA ALA A 207 3.66 33.85 6.15
C ALA A 207 4.49 33.16 7.24
N ASN A 208 3.94 32.18 7.94
CA ASN A 208 4.55 31.50 9.06
C ASN A 208 4.94 30.04 8.77
N GLN A 209 4.51 29.47 7.64
CA GLN A 209 4.74 28.06 7.32
C GLN A 209 6.22 27.64 7.31
N SER A 210 7.12 28.56 6.95
CA SER A 210 8.56 28.32 6.93
C SER A 210 9.26 28.48 8.30
N LYS A 211 8.54 28.96 9.32
CA LYS A 211 9.08 29.16 10.66
C LYS A 211 9.03 27.87 11.47
N LEU A 212 10.09 27.62 12.21
CA LEU A 212 10.16 26.44 13.09
C LEU A 212 9.25 26.63 14.31
N ILE A 213 8.27 25.75 14.47
CA ILE A 213 7.37 25.71 15.62
C ILE A 213 8.10 25.03 16.77
N GLN A 214 8.31 25.75 17.86
CA GLN A 214 8.98 25.26 19.06
C GLN A 214 8.02 24.64 20.07
N SER A 215 6.85 25.27 20.24
CA SER A 215 5.87 24.84 21.24
C SER A 215 4.48 25.33 20.87
N VAL A 216 3.46 24.82 21.57
CA VAL A 216 2.09 25.33 21.52
C VAL A 216 1.60 25.59 22.93
N THR A 217 0.98 26.75 23.15
CA THR A 217 0.28 27.10 24.37
C THR A 217 -1.22 26.94 24.16
N ILE A 218 -1.87 26.13 24.99
CA ILE A 218 -3.29 25.87 24.90
C ILE A 218 -3.97 26.47 26.13
N THR A 219 -5.03 27.25 25.92
CA THR A 219 -5.81 27.87 26.98
C THR A 219 -7.27 27.48 26.84
N LYS A 220 -7.90 26.97 27.87
CA LYS A 220 -9.34 26.68 27.90
C LYS A 220 -10.12 27.97 27.88
N SER A 221 -10.96 28.18 26.84
CA SER A 221 -11.66 29.46 26.63
C SER A 221 -13.07 29.51 27.22
N GLY A 222 -13.58 28.42 27.78
CA GLY A 222 -14.94 28.36 28.33
C GLY A 222 -15.02 27.50 29.59
N THR A 223 -16.23 27.39 30.16
CA THR A 223 -16.51 26.61 31.37
C THR A 223 -16.90 25.15 31.07
N GLY A 224 -17.26 24.82 29.81
CA GLY A 224 -17.67 23.47 29.42
C GLY A 224 -16.54 22.48 29.39
N GLY A 225 -16.84 21.21 29.63
CA GLY A 225 -15.94 20.05 29.50
C GLY A 225 -14.55 20.20 30.10
N ILE A 226 -13.72 19.19 29.92
CA ILE A 226 -12.31 19.16 30.39
C ILE A 226 -11.42 18.79 29.20
N PRO A 227 -10.74 19.77 28.54
CA PRO A 227 -9.77 19.49 27.51
C PRO A 227 -8.66 18.55 27.98
N ASN A 228 -8.36 17.55 27.15
CA ASN A 228 -7.22 16.65 27.27
C ASN A 228 -6.49 16.62 25.93
N ILE A 229 -5.32 17.22 25.87
CA ILE A 229 -4.47 17.26 24.66
C ILE A 229 -3.37 16.22 24.82
N MET A 230 -3.25 15.28 23.87
CA MET A 230 -2.39 14.10 24.02
C MET A 230 -1.22 14.03 23.03
N ALA A 231 -1.37 14.55 21.81
CA ALA A 231 -0.28 14.51 20.83
C ALA A 231 -0.45 15.58 19.75
N PHE A 232 0.62 15.79 18.99
CA PHE A 232 0.63 16.60 17.78
C PHE A 232 1.31 15.87 16.63
N SER A 233 0.87 16.19 15.44
CA SER A 233 1.52 15.86 14.17
C SER A 233 1.44 17.04 13.22
N ALA A 234 2.24 17.03 12.18
CA ALA A 234 2.29 18.13 11.22
C ALA A 234 2.32 17.62 9.79
N ASP A 235 1.80 18.42 8.87
CA ASP A 235 2.20 18.43 7.47
C ASP A 235 3.39 19.39 7.37
N ALA A 236 4.61 18.83 7.38
CA ALA A 236 5.84 19.61 7.50
C ALA A 236 6.07 20.44 6.24
N TYR A 237 6.42 21.71 6.44
CA TYR A 237 6.73 22.64 5.36
C TYR A 237 8.11 22.33 4.77
N THR A 238 8.20 22.41 3.45
CA THR A 238 9.46 22.41 2.71
C THR A 238 9.36 23.29 1.48
N SER A 239 10.41 24.03 1.17
CA SER A 239 10.56 24.74 -0.10
C SER A 239 10.90 23.80 -1.27
N CYS A 240 11.34 22.58 -0.96
CA CYS A 240 11.64 21.53 -1.92
C CYS A 240 10.56 20.44 -1.84
N GLN A 241 9.43 20.71 -2.52
CA GLN A 241 8.27 19.82 -2.47
C GLN A 241 8.56 18.45 -3.06
N GLY A 242 8.05 17.40 -2.42
CA GLY A 242 8.23 16.02 -2.85
C GLY A 242 7.37 15.62 -4.05
N PRO A 243 7.73 14.53 -4.74
CA PRO A 243 6.88 13.93 -5.77
C PRO A 243 5.62 13.32 -5.16
N THR A 244 4.56 13.16 -5.99
CA THR A 244 3.28 12.56 -5.58
C THR A 244 2.92 11.36 -6.45
N ASN A 245 1.89 10.61 -6.07
CA ASN A 245 1.32 9.52 -6.84
C ASN A 245 2.37 8.53 -7.37
N ILE A 246 3.18 7.98 -6.46
CA ILE A 246 4.20 7.00 -6.84
C ILE A 246 3.51 5.70 -7.24
N THR A 247 3.74 5.26 -8.49
CA THR A 247 3.19 4.03 -9.05
C THR A 247 4.30 3.00 -9.28
N TYR A 248 3.93 1.73 -9.31
CA TYR A 248 4.82 0.62 -9.64
C TYR A 248 4.18 -0.24 -10.72
N VAL A 249 4.96 -0.54 -11.76
CA VAL A 249 4.59 -1.48 -12.81
C VAL A 249 5.62 -2.59 -12.81
N SER A 250 5.18 -3.82 -12.53
CA SER A 250 6.05 -5.00 -12.46
C SER A 250 6.66 -5.34 -13.81
N SER A 251 7.93 -5.76 -13.82
CA SER A 251 8.63 -6.36 -14.96
C SER A 251 9.21 -7.73 -14.57
N ASN A 252 9.93 -8.37 -15.51
CA ASN A 252 10.42 -9.74 -15.37
C ASN A 252 11.37 -9.95 -14.19
N ASP A 253 12.13 -8.94 -13.80
CA ASP A 253 13.16 -9.02 -12.75
C ASP A 253 13.18 -7.77 -11.86
N GLY A 254 12.04 -7.09 -11.74
CA GLY A 254 11.92 -5.85 -11.00
C GLY A 254 10.71 -5.06 -11.40
N GLY A 255 10.88 -3.83 -11.89
CA GLY A 255 9.78 -3.00 -12.38
C GLY A 255 10.14 -1.54 -12.54
N THR A 256 9.18 -0.79 -13.06
CA THR A 256 9.27 0.65 -13.23
C THR A 256 8.49 1.36 -12.13
N LEU A 257 9.16 2.22 -11.39
CA LEU A 257 8.54 3.18 -10.48
C LEU A 257 8.44 4.53 -11.17
N SER A 258 7.28 5.15 -11.09
CA SER A 258 7.00 6.45 -11.69
C SER A 258 6.24 7.32 -10.70
N TRP A 259 6.38 8.65 -10.82
CA TRP A 259 5.74 9.61 -9.93
C TRP A 259 5.32 10.88 -10.67
N ILE A 260 4.44 11.66 -10.07
CA ILE A 260 4.09 12.98 -10.55
C ILE A 260 5.06 14.00 -9.93
N ALA A 261 5.65 14.84 -10.77
CA ALA A 261 6.49 15.94 -10.31
C ALA A 261 5.69 16.95 -9.48
N PRO A 262 6.29 17.59 -8.46
CA PRO A 262 5.67 18.73 -7.79
C PRO A 262 5.50 19.91 -8.74
N ALA A 263 4.62 20.86 -8.39
CA ALA A 263 4.34 22.06 -9.21
C ALA A 263 5.61 22.87 -9.50
N SER A 264 6.53 22.95 -8.54
CA SER A 264 7.87 23.48 -8.74
C SER A 264 8.85 22.29 -8.89
N ALA A 265 9.22 21.99 -10.13
CA ALA A 265 10.11 20.87 -10.42
C ALA A 265 11.49 21.06 -9.77
N PRO A 266 12.07 19.99 -9.16
CA PRO A 266 13.36 20.09 -8.48
C PRO A 266 14.50 20.32 -9.49
N SER A 267 15.37 21.28 -9.19
CA SER A 267 16.46 21.71 -10.10
C SER A 267 17.51 20.63 -10.35
N SER A 268 17.68 19.70 -9.41
CA SER A 268 18.68 18.61 -9.50
C SER A 268 18.03 17.22 -9.60
N GLY A 269 16.73 17.15 -9.96
CA GLY A 269 16.02 15.89 -10.15
C GLY A 269 15.60 15.22 -8.84
N TYR A 270 15.73 13.90 -8.76
CA TYR A 270 15.23 13.14 -7.62
C TYR A 270 16.28 12.15 -7.12
N ASP A 271 16.38 12.02 -5.80
CA ASP A 271 17.10 10.92 -5.15
C ASP A 271 16.10 9.80 -4.84
N TYR A 272 16.49 8.53 -5.00
CA TYR A 272 15.70 7.39 -4.59
C TYR A 272 16.50 6.41 -3.73
N TYR A 273 15.80 5.72 -2.84
CA TYR A 273 16.34 4.68 -1.97
C TYR A 273 15.36 3.52 -1.94
N TYR A 274 15.83 2.27 -1.97
CA TYR A 274 14.97 1.10 -1.80
C TYR A 274 15.64 0.03 -0.94
N SER A 275 14.82 -0.70 -0.19
CA SER A 275 15.26 -1.73 0.74
C SER A 275 14.13 -2.73 0.98
N THR A 276 14.47 -3.92 1.48
CA THR A 276 13.50 -4.87 2.04
C THR A 276 13.11 -4.54 3.49
N SER A 277 13.83 -3.63 4.14
CA SER A 277 13.48 -3.09 5.46
C SER A 277 12.47 -1.96 5.32
N SER A 278 11.48 -1.90 6.22
CA SER A 278 10.52 -0.81 6.33
C SER A 278 11.07 0.45 6.99
N THR A 279 12.34 0.42 7.47
CA THR A 279 12.98 1.56 8.10
C THR A 279 13.18 2.69 7.09
N ALA A 280 12.56 3.84 7.35
CA ALA A 280 12.66 5.00 6.48
C ALA A 280 14.11 5.55 6.42
N PRO A 281 14.58 5.97 5.23
CA PRO A 281 15.85 6.66 5.13
C PRO A 281 15.79 8.03 5.83
N THR A 282 16.90 8.44 6.39
CA THR A 282 17.10 9.77 7.00
C THR A 282 17.68 10.76 5.98
N ASP A 283 17.85 12.01 6.37
CA ASP A 283 18.50 13.02 5.50
C ASP A 283 19.95 12.69 5.19
N THR A 284 20.62 11.94 6.06
CA THR A 284 22.02 11.49 5.91
C THR A 284 22.16 10.16 5.21
N THR A 285 21.04 9.46 4.90
CA THR A 285 21.08 8.18 4.18
C THR A 285 21.57 8.41 2.75
N THR A 286 22.59 7.66 2.34
CA THR A 286 23.07 7.67 0.95
C THR A 286 21.96 7.08 0.06
N PRO A 287 21.49 7.79 -0.97
CA PRO A 287 20.52 7.26 -1.92
C PRO A 287 21.04 6.01 -2.64
N SER A 288 20.14 5.10 -3.02
CA SER A 288 20.47 3.98 -3.92
C SER A 288 20.79 4.48 -5.33
N GLY A 289 20.28 5.65 -5.70
CA GLY A 289 20.59 6.33 -6.95
C GLY A 289 19.83 7.65 -7.07
N SER A 290 20.07 8.34 -8.19
CA SER A 290 19.40 9.61 -8.51
C SER A 290 19.01 9.63 -9.98
N VAL A 291 17.97 10.39 -10.32
CA VAL A 291 17.56 10.69 -11.69
C VAL A 291 17.63 12.19 -11.94
N ALA A 292 17.93 12.57 -13.17
CA ALA A 292 18.09 13.96 -13.56
C ALA A 292 16.80 14.79 -13.46
N ALA A 293 16.91 16.11 -13.45
CA ALA A 293 15.78 17.02 -13.52
C ALA A 293 14.88 16.70 -14.72
N GLY A 294 13.55 16.69 -14.48
CA GLY A 294 12.55 16.34 -15.48
C GLY A 294 12.30 14.84 -15.66
N VAL A 295 13.15 13.96 -15.13
CA VAL A 295 12.93 12.50 -15.16
C VAL A 295 12.08 12.11 -13.95
N THR A 296 10.91 11.50 -14.20
CA THR A 296 9.94 11.12 -13.18
C THR A 296 9.72 9.61 -13.06
N SER A 297 10.73 8.84 -13.43
CA SER A 297 10.69 7.38 -13.29
C SER A 297 12.09 6.78 -13.13
N VAL A 298 12.13 5.57 -12.59
CA VAL A 298 13.32 4.72 -12.50
C VAL A 298 12.92 3.28 -12.77
N ILE A 299 13.79 2.55 -13.46
CA ILE A 299 13.65 1.10 -13.67
C ILE A 299 14.59 0.41 -12.69
N LEU A 300 14.04 -0.47 -11.86
CA LEU A 300 14.80 -1.36 -10.99
C LEU A 300 14.82 -2.75 -11.62
N THR A 301 15.98 -3.38 -11.69
CA THR A 301 16.19 -4.73 -12.26
C THR A 301 16.96 -5.61 -11.29
N GLY A 302 16.96 -6.93 -11.52
CA GLY A 302 17.68 -7.89 -10.68
C GLY A 302 17.03 -8.11 -9.32
N LEU A 303 15.74 -7.76 -9.16
CA LEU A 303 15.03 -7.93 -7.91
C LEU A 303 14.36 -9.32 -7.86
N PRO A 304 14.62 -10.15 -6.81
CA PRO A 304 13.96 -11.44 -6.65
C PRO A 304 12.44 -11.34 -6.63
N ILE A 305 11.76 -12.24 -7.36
CA ILE A 305 10.29 -12.32 -7.41
C ILE A 305 9.73 -12.68 -6.03
N GLY A 306 8.53 -12.16 -5.71
CA GLY A 306 7.85 -12.40 -4.43
C GLY A 306 8.45 -11.63 -3.26
N THR A 307 9.38 -10.73 -3.51
CA THR A 307 10.03 -9.94 -2.46
C THR A 307 9.38 -8.58 -2.32
N THR A 308 9.00 -8.22 -1.09
CA THR A 308 8.45 -6.90 -0.78
C THR A 308 9.58 -5.89 -0.59
N TYR A 309 9.47 -4.79 -1.30
CA TYR A 309 10.37 -3.65 -1.22
C TYR A 309 9.66 -2.41 -0.74
N TYR A 310 10.38 -1.60 0.00
CA TYR A 310 10.06 -0.24 0.37
C TYR A 310 10.92 0.67 -0.49
N PHE A 311 10.27 1.46 -1.32
CA PHE A 311 10.92 2.43 -2.20
C PHE A 311 10.58 3.83 -1.72
N TRP A 312 11.60 4.64 -1.54
CA TRP A 312 11.46 6.05 -1.19
C TRP A 312 12.06 6.91 -2.29
N VAL A 313 11.39 8.01 -2.59
CA VAL A 313 11.87 9.01 -3.54
C VAL A 313 11.67 10.40 -2.95
N ARG A 314 12.64 11.29 -3.15
CA ARG A 314 12.55 12.70 -2.73
C ARG A 314 13.03 13.62 -3.83
N SER A 315 12.53 14.85 -3.83
CA SER A 315 13.05 15.92 -4.68
C SER A 315 14.45 16.35 -4.23
N ASN A 316 15.29 16.66 -5.19
CA ASN A 316 16.62 17.19 -4.99
C ASN A 316 16.67 18.61 -5.58
N CYS A 317 16.62 19.63 -4.73
CA CYS A 317 16.65 21.04 -5.12
C CYS A 317 18.07 21.66 -4.98
N GLY A 318 19.11 20.83 -5.04
CA GLY A 318 20.50 21.26 -4.89
C GLY A 318 20.93 21.31 -3.43
N SER A 319 20.94 22.51 -2.86
CA SER A 319 21.33 22.72 -1.45
C SER A 319 20.30 22.19 -0.45
N THR A 320 19.04 22.04 -0.85
CA THR A 320 17.95 21.48 -0.05
C THR A 320 17.41 20.21 -0.67
N LYS A 321 16.97 19.32 0.19
CA LYS A 321 16.33 18.06 -0.21
C LYS A 321 14.88 18.06 0.30
N GLY A 322 13.98 17.50 -0.50
CA GLY A 322 12.62 17.23 -0.06
C GLY A 322 12.57 16.02 0.86
N PHE A 323 11.40 15.79 1.45
CA PHE A 323 11.17 14.63 2.29
C PHE A 323 10.97 13.37 1.45
N TRP A 324 11.36 12.22 2.02
CA TRP A 324 11.20 10.92 1.41
C TRP A 324 9.72 10.52 1.33
N GLN A 325 9.26 10.18 0.14
CA GLN A 325 7.91 9.67 -0.11
C GLN A 325 7.97 8.17 -0.35
N LEU A 326 7.16 7.41 0.38
CA LEU A 326 7.17 5.95 0.37
C LEU A 326 6.22 5.35 -0.68
N LYS A 327 6.70 4.31 -1.36
CA LYS A 327 5.89 3.32 -2.08
C LYS A 327 6.31 1.92 -1.66
N VAL A 328 5.36 1.13 -1.18
CA VAL A 328 5.58 -0.31 -0.95
C VAL A 328 5.11 -1.07 -2.19
N PHE A 329 5.89 -2.03 -2.63
CA PHE A 329 5.55 -2.92 -3.73
C PHE A 329 6.13 -4.32 -3.50
N THR A 330 5.51 -5.33 -4.11
CA THR A 330 6.05 -6.69 -4.14
C THR A 330 6.35 -7.06 -5.58
N THR A 331 7.56 -7.52 -5.83
CA THR A 331 7.99 -7.96 -7.16
C THR A 331 7.16 -9.17 -7.61
N GLY A 332 6.82 -9.23 -8.89
CA GLY A 332 5.98 -10.30 -9.42
C GLY A 332 4.50 -10.19 -9.05
N GLN A 333 4.04 -9.03 -8.58
CA GLN A 333 2.61 -8.76 -8.38
C GLN A 333 2.12 -7.65 -9.31
N ILE A 334 0.89 -7.82 -9.79
CA ILE A 334 0.15 -6.77 -10.50
C ILE A 334 -1.10 -6.46 -9.68
N VAL A 335 -1.29 -5.18 -9.37
CA VAL A 335 -2.47 -4.68 -8.66
C VAL A 335 -3.27 -3.80 -9.61
N THR A 336 -4.56 -4.09 -9.76
CA THR A 336 -5.49 -3.30 -10.56
C THR A 336 -6.68 -2.91 -9.70
N THR A 337 -7.10 -1.64 -9.80
CA THR A 337 -8.25 -1.09 -9.07
C THR A 337 -9.35 -0.68 -10.05
N TYR A 338 -10.58 -1.02 -9.73
CA TYR A 338 -11.76 -0.58 -10.46
C TYR A 338 -12.10 0.87 -10.11
N THR A 339 -12.30 1.70 -11.15
CA THR A 339 -12.49 3.16 -11.01
C THR A 339 -13.71 3.70 -11.77
N ASN A 340 -14.60 2.81 -12.26
CA ASN A 340 -15.71 3.19 -13.15
C ASN A 340 -17.03 3.47 -12.39
N GLY A 341 -16.96 4.00 -11.19
CA GLY A 341 -18.12 4.28 -10.34
C GLY A 341 -18.47 3.12 -9.40
N ASP A 342 -19.58 3.26 -8.67
CA ASP A 342 -20.08 2.19 -7.80
C ASP A 342 -20.60 1.01 -8.64
N ILE A 343 -20.45 -0.23 -8.14
CA ILE A 343 -21.10 -1.39 -8.74
C ILE A 343 -22.39 -1.64 -7.98
N ASN A 344 -23.51 -1.44 -8.65
CA ASN A 344 -24.83 -1.65 -8.07
C ASN A 344 -25.10 -3.13 -7.83
N THR A 345 -25.79 -3.45 -6.73
CA THR A 345 -26.22 -4.81 -6.47
C THR A 345 -27.52 -5.15 -7.20
N GLU A 346 -27.61 -6.38 -7.73
CA GLU A 346 -28.84 -6.94 -8.27
C GLU A 346 -29.64 -7.63 -7.17
N PHE A 347 -30.96 -7.48 -7.18
CA PHE A 347 -31.82 -8.20 -6.22
C PHE A 347 -31.87 -9.69 -6.54
N SER A 348 -31.50 -10.53 -5.60
CA SER A 348 -31.68 -11.98 -5.66
C SER A 348 -31.62 -12.60 -4.25
N THR A 349 -32.67 -13.29 -3.88
CA THR A 349 -32.72 -14.08 -2.64
C THR A 349 -32.09 -15.46 -2.77
N THR A 350 -31.82 -15.92 -4.02
CA THR A 350 -31.40 -17.29 -4.34
C THR A 350 -30.14 -17.34 -5.21
N ALA A 351 -29.35 -16.25 -5.25
CA ALA A 351 -28.10 -16.25 -6.00
C ALA A 351 -27.19 -17.40 -5.59
N THR A 352 -26.55 -18.02 -6.57
CA THR A 352 -25.58 -19.11 -6.42
C THR A 352 -24.31 -18.79 -7.19
N VAL A 353 -23.29 -19.60 -7.08
CA VAL A 353 -22.02 -19.44 -7.82
C VAL A 353 -22.19 -19.50 -9.35
N THR A 354 -23.31 -20.05 -9.83
CA THR A 354 -23.65 -20.11 -11.27
C THR A 354 -24.57 -18.99 -11.72
N SER A 355 -25.05 -18.14 -10.80
CA SER A 355 -25.94 -17.03 -11.14
C SER A 355 -25.18 -15.96 -11.92
N THR A 356 -25.79 -15.48 -13.00
CA THR A 356 -25.32 -14.28 -13.71
C THR A 356 -25.77 -13.02 -12.96
N ASN A 357 -25.12 -11.89 -13.23
CA ASN A 357 -25.48 -10.60 -12.67
C ASN A 357 -25.64 -9.60 -13.82
N ALA A 358 -26.73 -8.82 -13.82
CA ALA A 358 -27.03 -7.86 -14.89
C ALA A 358 -26.17 -6.58 -14.82
N CYS A 359 -25.51 -6.32 -13.71
CA CYS A 359 -24.70 -5.12 -13.49
C CYS A 359 -23.32 -5.40 -12.86
N PRO A 360 -22.51 -6.32 -13.41
CA PRO A 360 -21.20 -6.64 -12.86
C PRO A 360 -20.22 -5.49 -13.10
N GLY A 361 -19.27 -5.32 -12.20
CA GLY A 361 -18.04 -4.60 -12.50
C GLY A 361 -17.08 -5.50 -13.26
N THR A 362 -16.29 -4.95 -14.17
CA THR A 362 -15.28 -5.70 -14.94
C THR A 362 -13.91 -5.08 -14.82
N LEU A 363 -12.87 -5.92 -14.63
CA LEU A 363 -11.46 -5.55 -14.62
C LEU A 363 -10.66 -6.46 -15.54
N THR A 364 -9.66 -5.91 -16.23
CA THR A 364 -8.71 -6.69 -17.02
C THR A 364 -7.30 -6.44 -16.55
N ILE A 365 -6.52 -7.52 -16.38
CA ILE A 365 -5.12 -7.50 -16.02
C ILE A 365 -4.32 -8.01 -17.21
N ASN A 366 -3.26 -7.30 -17.58
CA ASN A 366 -2.31 -7.76 -18.59
C ASN A 366 -1.15 -8.46 -17.90
N VAL A 367 -1.05 -9.79 -18.06
CA VAL A 367 0.06 -10.61 -17.57
C VAL A 367 1.22 -10.51 -18.56
N PRO A 368 2.43 -10.07 -18.14
CA PRO A 368 3.58 -9.94 -19.04
C PRO A 368 3.98 -11.26 -19.70
N ALA A 369 4.56 -11.18 -20.89
CA ALA A 369 5.08 -12.35 -21.58
C ALA A 369 6.14 -13.08 -20.72
N GLY A 370 6.11 -14.41 -20.69
CA GLY A 370 7.00 -15.23 -19.87
C GLY A 370 6.52 -15.42 -18.42
N TYR A 371 5.31 -14.94 -18.07
CA TYR A 371 4.68 -15.15 -16.77
C TYR A 371 3.29 -15.74 -16.89
N TYR A 372 2.85 -16.37 -15.82
CA TYR A 372 1.47 -16.79 -15.61
C TYR A 372 1.02 -16.44 -14.18
N ILE A 373 -0.28 -16.39 -13.97
CA ILE A 373 -0.87 -16.15 -12.65
C ILE A 373 -0.70 -17.39 -11.77
N ALA A 374 -0.09 -17.23 -10.60
CA ALA A 374 0.04 -18.27 -9.59
C ALA A 374 -1.11 -18.22 -8.57
N SER A 375 -1.58 -17.02 -8.21
CA SER A 375 -2.73 -16.83 -7.32
C SER A 375 -3.36 -15.47 -7.55
N THR A 376 -4.62 -15.33 -7.11
CA THR A 376 -5.41 -14.10 -7.20
C THR A 376 -5.92 -13.72 -5.81
N ASP A 377 -5.74 -12.46 -5.42
CA ASP A 377 -6.34 -11.87 -4.23
C ASP A 377 -7.36 -10.82 -4.66
N VAL A 378 -8.46 -10.70 -3.91
CA VAL A 378 -9.49 -9.69 -4.14
C VAL A 378 -9.84 -8.97 -2.85
N ALA A 379 -9.95 -7.65 -2.92
CA ALA A 379 -10.41 -6.80 -1.83
C ALA A 379 -11.37 -5.74 -2.34
N TYR A 380 -12.43 -5.45 -1.60
CA TYR A 380 -13.38 -4.36 -1.85
C TYR A 380 -14.22 -4.07 -0.61
N THR A 381 -14.93 -2.94 -0.64
CA THR A 381 -15.96 -2.62 0.33
C THR A 381 -17.33 -2.58 -0.32
N MET A 382 -18.35 -2.95 0.45
CA MET A 382 -19.73 -2.74 0.06
C MET A 382 -20.43 -1.92 1.14
N THR A 383 -21.04 -0.81 0.73
CA THR A 383 -21.78 0.10 1.60
C THR A 383 -23.28 -0.08 1.39
N THR A 384 -24.01 -0.11 2.50
CA THR A 384 -25.48 -0.11 2.50
C THR A 384 -25.98 1.32 2.25
N ALA A 385 -26.99 1.48 1.43
CA ALA A 385 -27.77 2.71 1.35
C ALA A 385 -29.00 2.62 2.30
N SER A 386 -29.88 3.61 2.25
CA SER A 386 -30.86 4.00 3.26
C SER A 386 -31.71 2.92 3.95
N ASN A 387 -31.81 1.70 3.43
CA ASN A 387 -32.60 0.61 4.03
C ASN A 387 -31.95 -0.78 3.97
N GLY A 388 -30.69 -0.86 3.50
CA GLY A 388 -29.98 -2.13 3.37
C GLY A 388 -29.24 -2.51 4.66
N TRP A 389 -29.08 -3.80 4.89
CA TRP A 389 -28.21 -4.34 5.94
C TRP A 389 -26.96 -4.97 5.33
N MET A 390 -25.84 -4.93 6.05
CA MET A 390 -24.60 -5.58 5.61
C MET A 390 -24.79 -7.10 5.44
N SER A 391 -25.63 -7.75 6.25
CA SER A 391 -25.94 -9.18 6.15
C SER A 391 -26.74 -9.57 4.90
N GLU A 392 -27.27 -8.61 4.16
CA GLU A 392 -28.01 -8.86 2.91
C GLU A 392 -27.10 -8.89 1.68
N GLN A 393 -25.85 -8.45 1.83
CA GLN A 393 -24.86 -8.41 0.76
C GLN A 393 -24.42 -9.82 0.37
N ARG A 394 -24.31 -10.06 -0.95
CA ARG A 394 -23.74 -11.28 -1.54
C ARG A 394 -22.82 -10.86 -2.67
N SER A 395 -21.71 -11.55 -2.83
CA SER A 395 -20.77 -11.25 -3.91
C SER A 395 -19.96 -12.47 -4.32
N LEU A 396 -19.45 -12.42 -5.55
CA LEU A 396 -18.71 -13.49 -6.19
C LEU A 396 -17.72 -12.90 -7.18
N LEU A 397 -16.46 -13.33 -7.14
CA LEU A 397 -15.50 -13.04 -8.19
C LEU A 397 -15.51 -14.15 -9.24
N VAL A 398 -15.55 -13.76 -10.50
CA VAL A 398 -15.50 -14.65 -11.67
C VAL A 398 -14.32 -14.26 -12.53
N CYS A 399 -13.52 -15.23 -12.95
CA CYS A 399 -12.55 -15.05 -14.03
C CYS A 399 -13.24 -15.38 -15.35
N THR A 400 -13.57 -14.36 -16.15
CA THR A 400 -14.31 -14.53 -17.41
C THR A 400 -13.45 -15.09 -18.53
N THR A 401 -12.13 -15.00 -18.43
CA THR A 401 -11.20 -15.55 -19.43
C THR A 401 -11.28 -17.07 -19.53
N ASN A 402 -11.48 -17.77 -18.41
CA ASN A 402 -11.61 -19.23 -18.37
C ASN A 402 -12.96 -19.71 -17.81
N ASN A 403 -13.89 -18.79 -17.54
CA ASN A 403 -15.21 -19.04 -16.94
C ASN A 403 -15.16 -19.75 -15.57
N THR A 404 -14.12 -19.49 -14.77
CA THR A 404 -13.99 -20.07 -13.43
C THR A 404 -14.50 -19.09 -12.38
N THR A 405 -15.26 -19.61 -11.41
CA THR A 405 -15.84 -18.84 -10.29
C THR A 405 -15.19 -19.20 -8.96
N GLU A 406 -15.35 -18.34 -7.97
CA GLU A 406 -15.14 -18.75 -6.58
C GLU A 406 -16.06 -19.91 -6.19
N ALA A 407 -15.60 -20.73 -5.24
CA ALA A 407 -16.32 -21.93 -4.80
C ALA A 407 -17.63 -21.63 -4.06
N ALA A 408 -17.76 -20.44 -3.46
CA ALA A 408 -18.93 -20.02 -2.70
C ALA A 408 -19.16 -18.52 -2.82
N LEU A 409 -20.42 -18.09 -2.68
CA LEU A 409 -20.76 -16.68 -2.48
C LEU A 409 -20.22 -16.19 -1.14
N THR A 410 -19.71 -14.97 -1.13
CA THR A 410 -19.31 -14.27 0.09
C THR A 410 -20.46 -13.39 0.57
N SER A 411 -20.71 -13.38 1.87
CA SER A 411 -21.79 -12.61 2.51
C SER A 411 -21.21 -11.59 3.48
N GLY A 412 -21.85 -10.42 3.59
CA GLY A 412 -21.57 -9.47 4.64
C GLY A 412 -22.14 -9.95 5.98
N VAL A 413 -21.71 -9.33 7.07
CA VAL A 413 -22.13 -9.63 8.44
C VAL A 413 -22.60 -8.34 9.11
N GLY A 414 -23.71 -8.41 9.85
CA GLY A 414 -24.29 -7.29 10.59
C GLY A 414 -25.70 -6.93 10.14
N GLY A 415 -26.65 -6.89 11.06
CA GLY A 415 -28.08 -6.54 10.85
C GLY A 415 -28.33 -5.03 10.92
N THR A 416 -27.40 -4.21 10.46
CA THR A 416 -27.49 -2.75 10.44
C THR A 416 -26.94 -2.19 9.13
N THR A 417 -27.22 -0.91 8.88
CA THR A 417 -26.55 -0.14 7.82
C THR A 417 -25.06 0.05 8.15
N GLY A 418 -24.22 0.11 7.13
CA GLY A 418 -22.77 0.31 7.26
C GLY A 418 -21.98 -0.10 6.04
N THR A 419 -20.66 -0.09 6.19
CA THR A 419 -19.72 -0.58 5.18
C THR A 419 -19.07 -1.87 5.67
N TYR A 420 -19.10 -2.91 4.84
CA TYR A 420 -18.43 -4.18 5.11
C TYR A 420 -17.25 -4.37 4.18
N SER A 421 -16.10 -4.77 4.73
CA SER A 421 -14.87 -5.00 3.97
C SER A 421 -14.73 -6.48 3.64
N TYR A 422 -14.52 -6.75 2.36
CA TYR A 422 -14.27 -8.09 1.82
C TYR A 422 -12.81 -8.23 1.46
N ASN A 423 -12.19 -9.32 1.90
CA ASN A 423 -10.82 -9.67 1.55
C ASN A 423 -10.71 -11.19 1.40
N ARG A 424 -10.27 -11.67 0.24
CA ARG A 424 -10.03 -13.08 -0.03
C ARG A 424 -8.70 -13.22 -0.75
N THR A 425 -7.86 -14.13 -0.29
CA THR A 425 -6.49 -14.33 -0.77
C THR A 425 -6.27 -15.74 -1.26
N GLY A 426 -5.32 -15.92 -2.15
CA GLY A 426 -4.91 -17.23 -2.64
C GLY A 426 -5.94 -17.93 -3.54
N LEU A 427 -6.84 -17.17 -4.19
CA LEU A 427 -7.83 -17.74 -5.11
C LEU A 427 -7.15 -18.34 -6.34
N SER A 428 -7.56 -19.54 -6.72
CA SER A 428 -7.00 -20.27 -7.87
C SER A 428 -7.77 -20.05 -9.19
N ILE A 429 -8.79 -19.17 -9.19
CA ILE A 429 -9.72 -19.01 -10.33
C ILE A 429 -9.05 -18.55 -11.64
N ALA A 430 -7.87 -17.94 -11.57
CA ALA A 430 -7.12 -17.49 -12.74
C ALA A 430 -5.74 -18.14 -12.86
N ASN A 431 -5.46 -19.22 -12.11
CA ASN A 431 -4.15 -19.87 -12.14
C ASN A 431 -3.79 -20.35 -13.54
N ASN A 432 -2.50 -20.23 -13.86
CA ASN A 432 -1.89 -20.60 -15.15
C ASN A 432 -2.34 -19.76 -16.36
N LEU A 433 -3.16 -18.71 -16.17
CA LEU A 433 -3.52 -17.81 -17.26
C LEU A 433 -2.39 -16.82 -17.57
N THR A 434 -2.31 -16.43 -18.85
CA THR A 434 -1.32 -15.51 -19.42
C THR A 434 -2.02 -14.45 -20.27
N GLY A 435 -1.32 -13.38 -20.63
CA GLY A 435 -1.86 -12.29 -21.46
C GLY A 435 -2.97 -11.52 -20.76
N ASN A 436 -4.00 -11.12 -21.49
CA ASN A 436 -5.13 -10.36 -20.93
C ASN A 436 -6.08 -11.29 -20.18
N VAL A 437 -6.19 -11.11 -18.89
CA VAL A 437 -7.08 -11.88 -17.99
C VAL A 437 -8.13 -10.96 -17.42
N SER A 438 -9.40 -11.29 -17.67
CA SER A 438 -10.56 -10.48 -17.29
C SER A 438 -11.35 -11.11 -16.15
N PHE A 439 -11.82 -10.24 -15.26
CA PHE A 439 -12.60 -10.61 -14.07
C PHE A 439 -13.90 -9.82 -14.03
N GLU A 440 -14.93 -10.44 -13.48
CA GLU A 440 -16.19 -9.81 -13.08
C GLU A 440 -16.35 -9.90 -11.57
N LEU A 441 -16.70 -8.78 -10.92
CA LEU A 441 -17.24 -8.78 -9.58
C LEU A 441 -18.76 -8.70 -9.68
N ARG A 442 -19.43 -9.80 -9.35
CA ARG A 442 -20.88 -9.92 -9.29
C ARG A 442 -21.35 -9.66 -7.87
N ALA A 443 -22.30 -8.76 -7.71
CA ALA A 443 -22.80 -8.38 -6.41
C ALA A 443 -24.34 -8.39 -6.38
N TRP A 444 -24.91 -9.01 -5.32
CA TRP A 444 -26.34 -9.11 -5.10
C TRP A 444 -26.72 -8.60 -3.72
N ARG A 445 -28.01 -8.34 -3.57
CA ARG A 445 -28.67 -8.10 -2.30
C ARG A 445 -29.87 -9.01 -2.12
N THR A 446 -30.15 -9.43 -0.90
CA THR A 446 -31.28 -10.32 -0.60
C THR A 446 -32.55 -9.57 -0.19
N TYR A 447 -32.51 -8.23 -0.10
CA TYR A 447 -33.62 -7.35 0.22
C TYR A 447 -33.70 -6.17 -0.74
N GLY A 448 -34.92 -5.60 -0.86
CA GLY A 448 -35.20 -4.41 -1.68
C GLY A 448 -35.43 -4.75 -3.16
N GLY A 449 -36.32 -4.15 -3.82
CA GLY A 449 -36.83 -4.20 -5.18
C GLY A 449 -36.03 -4.96 -6.25
N SER A 450 -36.58 -5.15 -7.42
CA SER A 450 -35.96 -5.86 -8.55
C SER A 450 -34.89 -5.04 -9.27
N GLY A 451 -34.01 -5.74 -9.99
CA GLY A 451 -32.97 -5.14 -10.85
C GLY A 451 -31.75 -4.59 -10.10
N CYS A 452 -30.88 -3.91 -10.85
CA CYS A 452 -29.68 -3.26 -10.34
C CYS A 452 -30.03 -1.90 -9.74
N ASP A 453 -29.75 -1.70 -8.46
CA ASP A 453 -30.14 -0.49 -7.76
C ASP A 453 -29.04 -0.03 -6.77
N ALA A 454 -28.70 1.26 -6.83
CA ALA A 454 -27.75 1.91 -5.93
C ALA A 454 -28.34 2.23 -4.55
N ASN A 455 -29.68 2.17 -4.38
CA ASN A 455 -30.37 2.65 -3.18
C ASN A 455 -30.32 1.67 -1.99
N TYR A 456 -29.79 0.47 -2.16
CA TYR A 456 -29.74 -0.54 -1.10
C TYR A 456 -28.31 -0.90 -0.71
N ASN A 457 -27.62 -1.64 -1.56
CA ASN A 457 -26.25 -2.05 -1.35
C ASN A 457 -25.46 -1.86 -2.65
N LYS A 458 -24.23 -1.45 -2.54
CA LYS A 458 -23.33 -1.23 -3.67
C LYS A 458 -21.89 -1.59 -3.30
N VAL A 459 -21.09 -1.99 -4.28
CA VAL A 459 -19.62 -2.00 -4.14
C VAL A 459 -19.12 -0.57 -4.35
N ASP A 460 -18.33 -0.08 -3.42
CA ASP A 460 -17.86 1.31 -3.43
C ASP A 460 -16.85 1.53 -4.55
N ASN A 461 -16.99 2.65 -5.26
CA ASN A 461 -16.03 3.09 -6.26
C ASN A 461 -14.61 3.16 -5.68
N ASN A 462 -13.61 2.80 -6.47
CA ASN A 462 -12.18 2.76 -6.09
C ASN A 462 -11.84 1.77 -4.96
N SER A 463 -12.79 0.96 -4.47
CA SER A 463 -12.54 -0.02 -3.42
C SER A 463 -12.15 -1.39 -3.98
N TRP A 464 -12.71 -1.79 -5.13
CA TRP A 464 -12.43 -3.11 -5.69
C TRP A 464 -11.05 -3.17 -6.32
N LYS A 465 -10.21 -4.03 -5.74
CA LYS A 465 -8.83 -4.31 -6.15
C LYS A 465 -8.65 -5.79 -6.41
N ILE A 466 -7.96 -6.11 -7.49
CA ILE A 466 -7.43 -7.45 -7.74
C ILE A 466 -5.91 -7.36 -7.71
N THR A 467 -5.29 -8.27 -6.96
CA THR A 467 -3.85 -8.49 -6.95
C THR A 467 -3.58 -9.88 -7.50
N VAL A 468 -2.84 -10.00 -8.58
CA VAL A 468 -2.36 -11.30 -9.07
C VAL A 468 -0.89 -11.45 -8.73
N THR A 469 -0.53 -12.61 -8.18
CA THR A 469 0.86 -13.02 -7.99
C THR A 469 1.31 -13.81 -9.21
N LEU A 470 2.43 -13.39 -9.79
CA LEU A 470 2.98 -13.99 -11.00
C LEU A 470 4.04 -15.02 -10.66
N THR A 471 4.11 -16.06 -11.47
CA THR A 471 5.26 -16.99 -11.51
C THR A 471 5.83 -16.98 -12.91
N GLN A 472 7.15 -17.00 -12.99
CA GLN A 472 7.84 -17.08 -14.26
C GLN A 472 7.54 -18.43 -14.93
N SER A 473 7.12 -18.40 -16.18
CA SER A 473 7.07 -19.61 -16.98
C SER A 473 8.51 -20.10 -17.14
N LEU A 474 8.81 -21.27 -16.58
CA LEU A 474 10.01 -22.02 -16.95
C LEU A 474 9.79 -22.50 -18.38
N ALA A 475 9.67 -21.61 -19.34
CA ALA A 475 9.96 -21.98 -20.71
C ALA A 475 11.41 -22.41 -20.67
N ASN A 476 11.68 -23.71 -20.79
CA ASN A 476 12.84 -24.12 -21.50
C ASN A 476 12.80 -23.26 -22.77
N ALA A 477 13.60 -22.22 -22.86
CA ALA A 477 14.05 -21.77 -24.14
C ALA A 477 14.63 -23.05 -24.77
N ALA A 478 13.83 -23.72 -25.56
CA ALA A 478 14.37 -24.62 -26.55
C ALA A 478 15.23 -23.66 -27.41
N THR A 479 16.47 -23.46 -26.99
CA THR A 479 17.51 -23.05 -27.90
C THR A 479 17.35 -24.08 -29.01
N VAL A 480 16.90 -23.61 -30.19
CA VAL A 480 16.91 -24.43 -31.40
C VAL A 480 18.38 -24.80 -31.56
N LYS A 481 18.73 -25.98 -31.02
CA LYS A 481 20.10 -26.48 -31.08
C LYS A 481 20.42 -26.58 -32.56
N PRO A 482 21.48 -25.98 -33.04
CA PRO A 482 21.84 -26.14 -34.41
C PRO A 482 22.01 -27.63 -34.70
N LYS A 483 21.21 -28.13 -35.63
CA LYS A 483 21.25 -29.55 -36.01
C LYS A 483 22.63 -29.82 -36.63
N ILE A 484 23.38 -30.73 -36.00
CA ILE A 484 24.64 -31.17 -36.54
C ILE A 484 24.35 -32.23 -37.60
N THR A 485 24.78 -32.02 -38.83
CA THR A 485 24.67 -32.96 -39.94
C THR A 485 26.03 -33.28 -40.47
N VAL A 486 26.23 -34.54 -40.90
CA VAL A 486 27.45 -35.01 -41.56
C VAL A 486 27.13 -35.42 -42.98
N TYR A 487 27.96 -35.01 -43.90
CA TYR A 487 27.77 -35.26 -45.34
C TYR A 487 29.12 -35.26 -46.12
N PRO A 488 29.17 -35.90 -47.33
CA PRO A 488 28.16 -36.77 -47.88
C PRO A 488 28.08 -38.09 -47.10
N VAL A 489 26.95 -38.75 -47.13
CA VAL A 489 26.83 -40.16 -46.67
C VAL A 489 26.11 -40.89 -47.80
N PRO A 490 26.77 -41.84 -48.49
CA PRO A 490 28.15 -42.33 -48.30
C PRO A 490 29.24 -41.30 -48.54
N PHE A 491 30.41 -41.46 -47.88
CA PHE A 491 31.57 -40.62 -48.01
C PHE A 491 32.76 -41.39 -48.64
N THR A 492 33.71 -40.68 -49.25
CA THR A 492 34.93 -41.28 -49.83
C THR A 492 36.18 -40.85 -49.05
N THR A 493 36.75 -39.69 -49.36
CA THR A 493 37.98 -39.23 -48.70
C THR A 493 37.75 -38.18 -47.63
N VAL A 494 36.61 -37.50 -47.68
CA VAL A 494 36.28 -36.37 -46.77
C VAL A 494 34.87 -36.53 -46.20
N LEU A 495 34.74 -36.24 -44.92
CA LEU A 495 33.48 -36.10 -44.21
C LEU A 495 33.30 -34.67 -43.77
N ASN A 496 32.29 -33.96 -44.27
CA ASN A 496 31.95 -32.61 -43.85
C ASN A 496 30.98 -32.63 -42.72
N ILE A 497 31.08 -31.64 -41.81
CA ILE A 497 30.25 -31.49 -40.61
C ILE A 497 29.67 -30.07 -40.60
N GLU A 498 28.37 -29.99 -40.71
CA GLU A 498 27.66 -28.74 -40.53
C GLU A 498 27.60 -28.39 -39.01
N ASN A 499 27.85 -27.12 -38.68
CA ASN A 499 27.93 -26.64 -37.29
C ASN A 499 29.04 -27.31 -36.46
N ALA A 500 30.18 -27.65 -37.07
CA ALA A 500 31.35 -28.28 -36.44
C ALA A 500 31.85 -27.49 -35.21
N SER A 501 31.66 -26.14 -35.20
CA SER A 501 32.02 -25.24 -34.09
C SER A 501 31.32 -25.61 -32.77
N GLU A 502 30.19 -26.29 -32.81
CA GLU A 502 29.42 -26.72 -31.63
C GLU A 502 29.90 -28.06 -31.07
N ILE A 503 30.82 -28.76 -31.76
CA ILE A 503 31.30 -30.08 -31.36
C ILE A 503 32.50 -29.95 -30.43
N SER A 504 32.47 -30.63 -29.29
CA SER A 504 33.63 -30.80 -28.42
C SER A 504 34.48 -32.00 -28.84
N THR A 505 33.84 -33.14 -29.23
CA THR A 505 34.52 -34.35 -29.63
C THR A 505 33.71 -35.13 -30.67
N LEU A 506 34.36 -35.55 -31.73
CA LEU A 506 33.84 -36.54 -32.70
C LEU A 506 34.61 -37.85 -32.55
N THR A 507 33.90 -38.95 -32.25
CA THR A 507 34.48 -40.29 -32.18
C THR A 507 33.94 -41.15 -33.31
N ILE A 508 34.81 -41.72 -34.12
CA ILE A 508 34.48 -42.64 -35.20
C ILE A 508 34.71 -44.06 -34.70
N MET A 509 33.66 -44.87 -34.75
CA MET A 509 33.68 -46.27 -34.30
C MET A 509 33.28 -47.18 -35.45
N ASP A 510 33.79 -48.42 -35.44
CA ASP A 510 33.25 -49.49 -36.29
C ASP A 510 31.92 -50.06 -35.76
N THR A 511 31.35 -51.04 -36.47
CA THR A 511 30.08 -51.66 -36.10
C THR A 511 30.13 -52.48 -34.82
N THR A 512 31.33 -52.82 -34.31
CA THR A 512 31.54 -53.53 -33.06
C THR A 512 31.66 -52.58 -31.86
N GLY A 513 31.69 -51.26 -32.11
CA GLY A 513 31.89 -50.23 -31.09
C GLY A 513 33.37 -49.94 -30.78
N LYS A 514 34.30 -50.53 -31.53
CA LYS A 514 35.74 -50.21 -31.41
C LYS A 514 36.01 -48.82 -31.95
N ILE A 515 36.65 -48.00 -31.14
CA ILE A 515 37.03 -46.64 -31.49
C ILE A 515 38.17 -46.69 -32.54
N ILE A 516 37.94 -46.14 -33.70
CA ILE A 516 38.92 -46.04 -34.79
C ILE A 516 39.66 -44.71 -34.69
N ARG A 517 38.93 -43.61 -34.40
CA ARG A 517 39.52 -42.25 -34.31
C ARG A 517 38.70 -41.37 -33.37
N THR A 518 39.37 -40.52 -32.61
CA THR A 518 38.76 -39.47 -31.82
C THR A 518 39.35 -38.12 -32.21
N LEU A 519 38.51 -37.13 -32.51
CA LEU A 519 38.87 -35.77 -32.89
C LEU A 519 38.30 -34.81 -31.87
N ASN A 520 39.17 -34.09 -31.19
CA ASN A 520 38.73 -33.00 -30.29
C ASN A 520 38.60 -31.72 -31.14
N GLN A 521 37.44 -31.02 -30.98
CA GLN A 521 37.10 -29.82 -31.75
C GLN A 521 37.35 -29.99 -33.26
N PRO A 522 36.63 -30.94 -33.93
CA PRO A 522 36.88 -31.25 -35.33
C PRO A 522 36.63 -30.02 -36.22
N ASN A 523 37.40 -29.91 -37.30
CA ASN A 523 37.12 -28.94 -38.35
C ASN A 523 35.84 -29.30 -39.11
N ALA A 524 35.26 -28.34 -39.81
CA ALA A 524 34.08 -28.55 -40.65
C ALA A 524 34.29 -29.58 -41.77
N SER A 525 35.54 -29.91 -42.09
CA SER A 525 35.93 -30.93 -43.06
C SER A 525 36.98 -31.82 -42.41
N VAL A 526 36.75 -33.14 -42.37
CA VAL A 526 37.58 -34.16 -41.75
C VAL A 526 38.07 -35.11 -42.85
N ASP A 527 39.39 -35.22 -43.01
CA ASP A 527 40.01 -36.26 -43.88
C ASP A 527 39.80 -37.64 -43.24
N VAL A 528 39.17 -38.51 -44.01
CA VAL A 528 38.87 -39.93 -43.66
C VAL A 528 39.28 -40.87 -44.78
N SER A 529 40.26 -40.45 -45.61
CA SER A 529 40.79 -41.23 -46.75
C SER A 529 41.40 -42.56 -46.33
N ASP A 530 41.97 -42.61 -45.12
CA ASP A 530 42.63 -43.79 -44.53
C ASP A 530 41.67 -44.84 -43.94
N LEU A 531 40.36 -44.53 -43.85
CA LEU A 531 39.37 -45.49 -43.37
C LEU A 531 39.08 -46.53 -44.47
N ALA A 532 38.91 -47.79 -44.04
CA ALA A 532 38.48 -48.86 -44.94
C ALA A 532 37.01 -48.70 -45.34
N ALA A 533 36.63 -49.19 -46.54
CA ALA A 533 35.24 -49.21 -46.94
C ALA A 533 34.39 -50.01 -45.92
N GLY A 534 33.24 -49.47 -45.52
CA GLY A 534 32.38 -50.07 -44.51
C GLY A 534 31.45 -49.10 -43.78
N LEU A 535 30.67 -49.63 -42.83
CA LEU A 535 29.74 -48.85 -41.98
C LEU A 535 30.46 -48.42 -40.71
N TYR A 536 30.34 -47.13 -40.40
CA TYR A 536 30.86 -46.53 -39.17
C TYR A 536 29.71 -45.90 -38.35
N VAL A 537 29.92 -45.83 -37.03
CA VAL A 537 29.09 -45.05 -36.11
C VAL A 537 29.90 -43.83 -35.67
N LEU A 538 29.34 -42.68 -35.88
CA LEU A 538 29.90 -41.40 -35.46
C LEU A 538 29.19 -40.97 -34.15
N GLN A 539 29.95 -40.89 -33.06
CA GLN A 539 29.48 -40.34 -31.80
C GLN A 539 29.92 -38.87 -31.74
N ILE A 540 28.97 -37.97 -31.66
CA ILE A 540 29.16 -36.51 -31.64
C ILE A 540 28.82 -36.02 -30.23
N LYS A 541 29.83 -35.55 -29.50
CA LYS A 541 29.66 -34.87 -28.23
C LYS A 541 29.75 -33.37 -28.47
N GLN A 542 28.67 -32.65 -28.11
CA GLN A 542 28.61 -31.20 -28.26
C GLN A 542 29.27 -30.47 -27.08
N LYS A 543 29.54 -29.17 -27.18
CA LYS A 543 30.12 -28.33 -26.12
C LYS A 543 29.22 -28.21 -24.91
N ASP A 544 27.90 -28.35 -25.09
CA ASP A 544 26.89 -28.37 -24.01
C ASP A 544 26.79 -29.71 -23.26
N GLY A 545 27.65 -30.69 -23.63
CA GLY A 545 27.68 -32.03 -23.04
C GLY A 545 26.71 -33.03 -23.65
N SER A 546 25.81 -32.60 -24.56
CA SER A 546 24.92 -33.54 -25.25
C SER A 546 25.68 -34.48 -26.20
N VAL A 547 25.20 -35.74 -26.32
CA VAL A 547 25.80 -36.77 -27.17
C VAL A 547 24.77 -37.27 -28.17
N SER A 548 25.13 -37.33 -29.42
CA SER A 548 24.32 -37.91 -30.49
C SER A 548 25.13 -38.93 -31.28
N HIS A 549 24.42 -39.84 -31.95
CA HIS A 549 25.04 -40.89 -32.78
C HIS A 549 24.43 -40.83 -34.19
N THR A 550 25.26 -40.96 -35.17
CA THR A 550 24.81 -41.08 -36.57
C THR A 550 25.61 -42.15 -37.28
N LYS A 551 24.98 -42.84 -38.24
CA LYS A 551 25.66 -43.81 -39.11
C LYS A 551 26.19 -43.15 -40.35
N ALA A 552 27.38 -43.55 -40.75
CA ALA A 552 28.03 -43.06 -41.98
C ALA A 552 28.67 -44.24 -42.71
N ILE A 553 28.55 -44.28 -44.04
CA ILE A 553 29.04 -45.35 -44.89
C ILE A 553 30.24 -44.83 -45.66
N LYS A 554 31.36 -45.52 -45.60
CA LYS A 554 32.58 -45.30 -46.41
C LYS A 554 32.56 -46.19 -47.64
N GLU A 555 32.65 -45.58 -48.85
CA GLU A 555 32.85 -46.26 -50.15
C GLU A 555 34.30 -46.38 -50.51
#